data_f82185b5a7a29a13ab927901ec441dda
#
_entry.id   f82185b5a7a29a13ab927901ec441dda
#
_cell.length_a   1.000
_cell.length_b   1.000
_cell.length_c   1.000
_cell.angle_alpha   90.00
_cell.angle_beta   90.00
_cell.angle_gamma   90.00
#
_symmetry.space_group_name_H-M   'P 1'
#
loop_
_entity.id
_entity.type
_entity.pdbx_description
1 polymer ?
#
loop_
_entity_poly.entity_id
_entity_poly.type
_entity_poly.pdbx_seq_one_letter_code
_entity_poly.pdbx_strand_id
1 'polypeptide(L)'
;MVVPNGSGSLIRFNNGKNSAAVYSQYVYDMDLIDGDYTQTQTIQSVRLPLWGVCRENTSVLATIENGASLAAISADVAGRNNSYNNAFAMFTLRGSELLSLFGAGETAEMPIVEDNYYGEDLVIRYTFLTAENKGYSGLANYYRARLIAENVLSPMEETGDIPFYYDVIGGVKETTHFMGIQYLHVRAMTTFDEAVEIAQTLNKAGIKHQVMNFQGWMNGGYYHDVANNVSVLRQLGGKDRLENLNSAIARLGGELYADVAFQKVTQISKHYMENQETSRYYGAGYIAQFGVTNPASLRRTSALGYSENIYNLLSPKFLPYYVSGFLNSTKDYSLNGYSLRDLGCELHADKRRTELINREQALMIVESQLQAIADSGKNVMVSGGNLYALNGVKHVIDAPMTATEYVIVDETIPLYEMILHGCVDYTGQALNTIVSDDWQAKLLKMVEYGASPRYTFTAQQASDMKYTALNRLYATTVANWTDTAAEQYAYLNAALASVSGAQMVKHTILSDTLRSVEYDNGVTIYINYGSQDAQAGGSTVPAKAYLVTGGANE
;
A
#
# COMPACT_ATOMS: atom_id res chain seq x y z
N MET A 1 -21.21 -9.53 9.06
CA MET A 1 -19.80 -9.76 9.41
C MET A 1 -18.97 -8.69 8.72
N VAL A 2 -17.94 -8.21 9.37
CA VAL A 2 -16.96 -7.24 8.84
C VAL A 2 -15.67 -8.00 8.60
N VAL A 3 -15.09 -7.88 7.41
CA VAL A 3 -13.82 -8.54 7.05
C VAL A 3 -12.86 -7.52 6.43
N PRO A 4 -11.54 -7.65 6.64
CA PRO A 4 -10.54 -6.66 6.23
C PRO A 4 -10.08 -6.85 4.78
N ASN A 5 -11.00 -7.04 3.87
CA ASN A 5 -10.79 -7.25 2.44
C ASN A 5 -10.47 -5.90 1.76
N GLY A 6 -9.22 -5.64 1.45
CA GLY A 6 -8.79 -4.33 0.97
C GLY A 6 -9.12 -3.22 1.98
N SER A 7 -9.91 -2.22 1.58
CA SER A 7 -10.41 -1.19 2.49
C SER A 7 -11.39 -1.72 3.54
N GLY A 8 -12.10 -2.80 3.25
CA GLY A 8 -13.04 -3.48 4.14
C GLY A 8 -14.30 -3.93 3.43
N SER A 9 -14.93 -4.98 3.94
CA SER A 9 -16.18 -5.51 3.35
C SER A 9 -17.18 -5.95 4.40
N LEU A 10 -18.45 -5.89 4.01
CA LEU A 10 -19.58 -6.45 4.76
C LEU A 10 -20.10 -7.73 4.12
N ILE A 11 -20.33 -8.74 4.95
CA ILE A 11 -21.06 -9.96 4.60
C ILE A 11 -22.27 -10.03 5.50
N ARG A 12 -23.47 -9.87 4.95
CA ARG A 12 -24.73 -9.88 5.72
C ARG A 12 -25.06 -11.29 6.17
N PHE A 13 -25.65 -11.41 7.33
CA PHE A 13 -26.15 -12.71 7.82
C PHE A 13 -27.25 -13.22 6.91
N ASN A 14 -27.22 -14.50 6.62
CA ASN A 14 -28.26 -15.18 5.84
C ASN A 14 -28.55 -14.49 4.49
N ASN A 15 -27.52 -13.98 3.82
CA ASN A 15 -27.65 -13.25 2.55
C ASN A 15 -28.03 -14.15 1.35
N GLY A 16 -28.24 -15.45 1.57
CA GLY A 16 -28.60 -16.42 0.52
C GLY A 16 -27.43 -16.85 -0.39
N LYS A 17 -26.21 -16.36 -0.15
CA LYS A 17 -25.01 -16.65 -0.98
C LYS A 17 -24.28 -17.93 -0.52
N ASN A 18 -25.00 -18.91 0.00
CA ASN A 18 -24.44 -20.15 0.56
C ASN A 18 -23.81 -21.09 -0.47
N SER A 19 -24.01 -20.85 -1.77
CA SER A 19 -23.32 -21.54 -2.86
C SER A 19 -22.00 -20.88 -3.27
N ALA A 20 -21.74 -19.64 -2.82
CA ALA A 20 -20.51 -18.94 -3.10
C ALA A 20 -19.32 -19.57 -2.36
N ALA A 21 -18.10 -19.35 -2.82
CA ALA A 21 -16.90 -19.70 -2.05
C ALA A 21 -16.87 -18.93 -0.73
N VAL A 22 -16.32 -19.53 0.32
CA VAL A 22 -16.07 -18.83 1.58
C VAL A 22 -15.13 -17.65 1.33
N TYR A 23 -15.32 -16.55 2.08
CA TYR A 23 -14.26 -15.57 2.16
C TYR A 23 -13.09 -16.15 2.96
N SER A 24 -11.90 -16.10 2.40
CA SER A 24 -10.67 -16.48 3.11
C SER A 24 -9.50 -15.75 2.50
N GLN A 25 -8.80 -14.93 3.29
CA GLN A 25 -7.61 -14.21 2.86
C GLN A 25 -6.56 -14.19 3.97
N TYR A 26 -5.29 -14.34 3.56
CA TYR A 26 -4.15 -14.21 4.47
C TYR A 26 -3.95 -12.78 4.92
N VAL A 27 -3.70 -12.60 6.22
CA VAL A 27 -3.29 -11.32 6.79
C VAL A 27 -1.89 -10.97 6.26
N TYR A 28 -1.73 -9.72 5.80
CA TYR A 28 -0.51 -9.24 5.16
C TYR A 28 -0.14 -10.02 3.89
N ASP A 29 -1.14 -10.49 3.16
CA ASP A 29 -1.04 -11.34 1.97
C ASP A 29 -0.47 -12.74 2.24
N MET A 30 -0.49 -13.57 1.21
CA MET A 30 0.14 -14.88 1.26
C MET A 30 1.66 -14.73 1.15
N ASP A 31 2.41 -15.55 1.88
CA ASP A 31 3.85 -15.60 1.71
C ASP A 31 4.21 -15.93 0.24
N LEU A 32 5.06 -15.11 -0.36
CA LEU A 32 5.47 -15.34 -1.75
C LEU A 32 6.18 -16.67 -1.96
N ILE A 33 6.80 -17.21 -0.91
CA ILE A 33 7.50 -18.50 -0.93
C ILE A 33 6.51 -19.67 -0.88
N ASP A 34 5.31 -19.47 -0.33
CA ASP A 34 4.24 -20.48 -0.28
C ASP A 34 3.25 -20.36 -1.45
N GLY A 35 3.33 -19.28 -2.23
CA GLY A 35 2.34 -18.93 -3.23
C GLY A 35 2.45 -19.69 -4.54
N ASP A 36 1.31 -20.00 -5.14
CA ASP A 36 1.22 -20.38 -6.55
C ASP A 36 1.37 -19.12 -7.42
N TYR A 37 2.51 -18.99 -8.09
CA TYR A 37 2.83 -17.84 -8.96
C TYR A 37 1.94 -17.73 -10.19
N THR A 38 1.17 -18.76 -10.50
CA THR A 38 0.28 -18.78 -11.65
C THR A 38 -1.03 -18.07 -11.36
N GLN A 39 -1.32 -17.75 -10.10
CA GLN A 39 -2.57 -17.10 -9.72
C GLN A 39 -2.60 -15.63 -10.18
N THR A 40 -3.77 -15.21 -10.60
CA THR A 40 -4.04 -13.85 -11.04
C THR A 40 -4.00 -12.88 -9.86
N GLN A 41 -3.25 -11.79 -9.97
CA GLN A 41 -3.05 -10.79 -8.92
C GLN A 41 -4.21 -9.75 -8.88
N THR A 42 -5.44 -10.22 -8.73
CA THR A 42 -6.62 -9.34 -8.63
C THR A 42 -7.14 -9.16 -7.21
N ILE A 43 -6.53 -9.84 -6.24
CA ILE A 43 -6.97 -9.84 -4.85
C ILE A 43 -6.39 -8.61 -4.13
N GLN A 44 -7.24 -7.88 -3.42
CA GLN A 44 -6.82 -6.79 -2.55
C GLN A 44 -6.22 -7.34 -1.26
N SER A 45 -5.12 -6.72 -0.79
CA SER A 45 -4.38 -7.13 0.40
C SER A 45 -5.19 -6.95 1.68
N VAL A 46 -5.02 -7.86 2.64
CA VAL A 46 -5.52 -7.73 4.01
C VAL A 46 -4.45 -7.03 4.86
N ARG A 47 -4.70 -5.77 5.20
CA ARG A 47 -3.74 -4.91 5.92
C ARG A 47 -3.95 -4.87 7.42
N LEU A 48 -5.11 -5.30 7.89
CA LEU A 48 -5.52 -5.25 9.29
C LEU A 48 -5.78 -6.67 9.83
N PRO A 49 -5.14 -7.07 10.94
CA PRO A 49 -5.33 -8.40 11.55
C PRO A 49 -6.60 -8.44 12.42
N LEU A 50 -7.74 -8.12 11.84
CA LEU A 50 -9.02 -8.04 12.56
C LEU A 50 -10.21 -8.48 11.73
N TRP A 51 -11.28 -8.88 12.42
CA TRP A 51 -12.61 -9.03 11.83
C TRP A 51 -13.67 -8.67 12.87
N GLY A 52 -14.90 -8.52 12.42
CA GLY A 52 -16.00 -8.16 13.32
C GLY A 52 -17.32 -8.85 13.02
N VAL A 53 -18.15 -8.92 14.05
CA VAL A 53 -19.53 -9.38 13.96
C VAL A 53 -20.43 -8.29 14.53
N CYS A 54 -21.27 -7.69 13.69
CA CYS A 54 -22.17 -6.62 14.11
C CYS A 54 -23.63 -7.13 14.13
N ARG A 55 -24.32 -6.85 15.22
CA ARG A 55 -25.76 -7.01 15.37
C ARG A 55 -26.38 -5.66 15.73
N GLU A 56 -27.70 -5.62 15.80
CA GLU A 56 -28.45 -4.37 15.99
C GLU A 56 -27.99 -3.55 17.21
N ASN A 57 -27.72 -4.19 18.34
CA ASN A 57 -27.37 -3.51 19.59
C ASN A 57 -26.01 -3.89 20.16
N THR A 58 -25.30 -4.81 19.52
CA THR A 58 -23.99 -5.30 20.00
C THR A 58 -23.08 -5.59 18.83
N SER A 59 -21.78 -5.38 19.03
CA SER A 59 -20.76 -5.79 18.07
C SER A 59 -19.63 -6.51 18.80
N VAL A 60 -18.95 -7.39 18.10
CA VAL A 60 -17.75 -8.06 18.58
C VAL A 60 -16.64 -7.75 17.60
N LEU A 61 -15.56 -7.19 18.10
CA LEU A 61 -14.30 -7.03 17.38
C LEU A 61 -13.37 -8.16 17.82
N ALA A 62 -12.80 -8.86 16.86
CA ALA A 62 -11.71 -9.81 17.07
C ALA A 62 -10.44 -9.25 16.45
N THR A 63 -9.35 -9.20 17.21
CA THR A 63 -8.03 -8.76 16.75
C THR A 63 -7.00 -9.84 17.02
N ILE A 64 -6.14 -10.11 16.04
CA ILE A 64 -5.03 -11.06 16.22
C ILE A 64 -3.86 -10.28 16.80
N GLU A 65 -3.50 -10.59 18.04
CA GLU A 65 -2.45 -9.91 18.80
C GLU A 65 -1.08 -10.55 18.60
N ASN A 66 -1.06 -11.88 18.35
CA ASN A 66 0.15 -12.63 18.04
C ASN A 66 -0.14 -13.73 17.02
N GLY A 67 0.77 -13.94 16.07
CA GLY A 67 0.62 -14.88 14.97
C GLY A 67 -0.12 -14.31 13.76
N ALA A 68 -0.24 -12.99 13.66
CA ALA A 68 -0.99 -12.33 12.58
C ALA A 68 -0.47 -12.70 11.19
N SER A 69 0.83 -12.79 10.99
CA SER A 69 1.45 -13.12 9.71
C SER A 69 1.23 -14.58 9.27
N LEU A 70 0.82 -15.45 10.20
CA LEU A 70 0.50 -16.86 9.95
C LEU A 70 -1.00 -17.10 9.74
N ALA A 71 -1.81 -16.04 9.88
CA ALA A 71 -3.26 -16.13 9.90
C ALA A 71 -3.88 -15.90 8.53
N ALA A 72 -4.99 -16.60 8.28
CA ALA A 72 -5.98 -16.23 7.27
C ALA A 72 -7.31 -15.96 7.97
N ILE A 73 -7.97 -14.84 7.62
CA ILE A 73 -9.30 -14.49 8.13
C ILE A 73 -10.33 -15.08 7.17
N SER A 74 -11.26 -15.84 7.72
CA SER A 74 -12.32 -16.53 6.98
C SER A 74 -13.70 -16.14 7.48
N ALA A 75 -14.67 -16.05 6.56
CA ALA A 75 -16.07 -15.82 6.89
C ALA A 75 -16.99 -16.63 5.96
N ASP A 76 -18.03 -17.21 6.53
CA ASP A 76 -19.00 -18.04 5.84
C ASP A 76 -20.44 -17.73 6.31
N VAL A 77 -21.41 -17.97 5.43
CA VAL A 77 -22.82 -17.72 5.72
C VAL A 77 -23.57 -19.03 6.03
N ALA A 78 -24.64 -18.91 6.81
CA ALA A 78 -25.51 -20.04 7.17
C ALA A 78 -26.06 -20.75 5.92
N GLY A 79 -26.22 -22.07 6.05
CA GLY A 79 -26.79 -22.92 5.01
C GLY A 79 -25.76 -23.52 4.03
N ARG A 80 -24.46 -23.21 4.20
CA ARG A 80 -23.39 -23.84 3.45
C ARG A 80 -22.89 -25.11 4.14
N ASN A 81 -22.19 -24.97 5.24
CA ASN A 81 -21.66 -26.10 6.03
C ASN A 81 -22.54 -26.44 7.24
N ASN A 82 -23.19 -25.45 7.81
CA ASN A 82 -24.06 -25.56 8.97
C ASN A 82 -25.10 -24.43 8.98
N SER A 83 -25.86 -24.30 10.06
CA SER A 83 -26.90 -23.28 10.21
C SER A 83 -26.39 -21.94 10.81
N TYR A 84 -25.08 -21.76 10.95
CA TYR A 84 -24.48 -20.57 11.56
C TYR A 84 -23.76 -19.72 10.52
N ASN A 85 -23.72 -18.39 10.74
CA ASN A 85 -22.79 -17.48 10.08
C ASN A 85 -21.52 -17.45 10.93
N ASN A 86 -20.36 -17.66 10.30
CA ASN A 86 -19.08 -17.84 10.98
C ASN A 86 -18.06 -16.79 10.50
N ALA A 87 -17.27 -16.25 11.42
CA ALA A 87 -16.07 -15.49 11.10
C ALA A 87 -14.98 -15.89 12.11
N PHE A 88 -13.79 -16.23 11.60
CA PHE A 88 -12.70 -16.79 12.40
C PHE A 88 -11.36 -16.63 11.72
N ALA A 89 -10.27 -16.79 12.48
CA ALA A 89 -8.92 -16.91 11.95
C ALA A 89 -8.49 -18.38 11.84
N MET A 90 -7.78 -18.70 10.77
CA MET A 90 -7.05 -19.96 10.59
C MET A 90 -5.55 -19.64 10.63
N PHE A 91 -4.75 -20.48 11.30
CA PHE A 91 -3.33 -20.28 11.42
C PHE A 91 -2.55 -21.41 10.76
N THR A 92 -1.59 -21.06 9.90
CA THR A 92 -0.65 -22.02 9.33
C THR A 92 0.53 -22.17 10.28
N LEU A 93 0.50 -23.20 11.11
CA LEU A 93 1.54 -23.45 12.12
C LEU A 93 2.77 -24.15 11.55
N ARG A 94 2.62 -24.76 10.39
CA ARG A 94 3.66 -25.56 9.74
C ARG A 94 3.52 -25.40 8.24
N GLY A 95 4.52 -24.81 7.62
CA GLY A 95 4.54 -24.59 6.17
C GLY A 95 4.65 -25.91 5.39
N SER A 96 4.10 -25.92 4.18
CA SER A 96 4.25 -27.03 3.24
C SER A 96 4.52 -26.51 1.84
N GLU A 97 5.25 -27.28 1.04
CA GLU A 97 5.61 -26.98 -0.33
C GLU A 97 5.32 -28.22 -1.19
N LEU A 98 4.82 -28.01 -2.41
CA LEU A 98 4.67 -29.07 -3.41
C LEU A 98 5.96 -29.16 -4.22
N LEU A 99 6.71 -30.24 -4.04
CA LEU A 99 7.88 -30.55 -4.85
C LEU A 99 7.43 -31.32 -6.11
N SER A 100 7.62 -30.72 -7.28
CA SER A 100 7.40 -31.38 -8.55
C SER A 100 8.60 -32.27 -8.89
N LEU A 101 8.37 -33.56 -8.98
CA LEU A 101 9.34 -34.56 -9.40
C LEU A 101 9.13 -34.89 -10.89
N PHE A 102 10.16 -34.62 -11.69
CA PHE A 102 10.16 -34.94 -13.12
C PHE A 102 10.90 -36.25 -13.36
N GLY A 103 10.24 -37.22 -13.96
CA GLY A 103 10.88 -38.48 -14.32
C GLY A 103 10.09 -39.21 -15.41
N ALA A 104 10.77 -39.74 -16.46
CA ALA A 104 10.24 -40.62 -17.49
C ALA A 104 8.92 -40.17 -18.16
N GLY A 105 8.67 -38.87 -18.28
CA GLY A 105 7.46 -38.33 -18.92
C GLY A 105 6.26 -38.15 -17.99
N GLU A 106 6.39 -38.45 -16.71
CA GLU A 106 5.36 -38.23 -15.71
C GLU A 106 5.79 -37.11 -14.73
N THR A 107 4.84 -36.28 -14.30
CA THR A 107 5.02 -35.30 -13.24
C THR A 107 4.33 -35.81 -11.99
N ALA A 108 5.07 -36.09 -10.94
CA ALA A 108 4.51 -36.39 -9.62
C ALA A 108 4.74 -35.20 -8.69
N GLU A 109 3.71 -34.80 -7.97
CA GLU A 109 3.83 -33.78 -6.92
C GLU A 109 3.87 -34.47 -5.55
N MET A 110 4.87 -34.11 -4.76
CA MET A 110 5.05 -34.61 -3.41
C MET A 110 5.00 -33.45 -2.42
N PRO A 111 4.06 -33.43 -1.47
CA PRO A 111 4.04 -32.42 -0.42
C PRO A 111 5.23 -32.65 0.52
N ILE A 112 6.04 -31.61 0.71
CA ILE A 112 7.08 -31.54 1.72
C ILE A 112 6.61 -30.56 2.79
N VAL A 113 6.65 -31.01 4.05
CA VAL A 113 6.21 -30.22 5.20
C VAL A 113 7.45 -29.86 6.01
N GLU A 114 7.50 -28.63 6.52
CA GLU A 114 8.58 -28.17 7.40
C GLU A 114 8.74 -29.07 8.61
N ASP A 115 10.00 -29.30 9.06
CA ASP A 115 10.29 -30.20 10.18
C ASP A 115 9.75 -29.65 11.51
N ASN A 116 9.81 -28.31 11.68
CA ASN A 116 9.35 -27.63 12.88
C ASN A 116 8.01 -26.92 12.63
N TYR A 117 7.23 -26.77 13.69
CA TYR A 117 6.03 -25.94 13.69
C TYR A 117 6.28 -24.65 14.48
N TYR A 118 5.45 -23.66 14.27
CA TYR A 118 5.43 -22.44 15.07
C TYR A 118 5.08 -22.79 16.52
N GLY A 119 5.97 -22.49 17.45
CA GLY A 119 5.89 -22.92 18.85
C GLY A 119 5.52 -21.82 19.85
N GLU A 120 5.29 -20.60 19.38
CA GLU A 120 4.88 -19.47 20.22
C GLU A 120 3.36 -19.43 20.38
N ASP A 121 2.87 -18.64 21.33
CA ASP A 121 1.45 -18.48 21.58
C ASP A 121 0.75 -17.76 20.41
N LEU A 122 -0.44 -18.23 20.07
CA LEU A 122 -1.38 -17.53 19.19
C LEU A 122 -2.40 -16.79 20.05
N VAL A 123 -2.54 -15.48 19.85
CA VAL A 123 -3.40 -14.65 20.70
C VAL A 123 -4.44 -13.92 19.85
N ILE A 124 -5.72 -14.17 20.17
CA ILE A 124 -6.85 -13.43 19.62
C ILE A 124 -7.57 -12.74 20.77
N ARG A 125 -7.74 -11.43 20.65
CA ARG A 125 -8.53 -10.63 21.59
C ARG A 125 -9.94 -10.45 21.04
N TYR A 126 -10.94 -10.81 21.83
CA TYR A 126 -12.34 -10.52 21.54
C TYR A 126 -12.83 -9.36 22.42
N THR A 127 -13.32 -8.29 21.78
CA THR A 127 -13.85 -7.11 22.44
C THR A 127 -15.34 -6.99 22.14
N PHE A 128 -16.14 -6.94 23.21
CA PHE A 128 -17.59 -6.80 23.11
C PHE A 128 -17.97 -5.32 23.22
N LEU A 129 -18.60 -4.78 22.16
CA LEU A 129 -18.97 -3.38 22.04
C LEU A 129 -20.51 -3.25 22.10
N THR A 130 -20.98 -2.24 22.81
CA THR A 130 -22.41 -1.99 23.01
C THR A 130 -22.79 -0.57 22.58
N ALA A 131 -24.07 -0.35 22.35
CA ALA A 131 -24.77 0.91 22.10
C ALA A 131 -24.01 1.96 21.26
N GLU A 132 -23.06 2.69 21.83
CA GLU A 132 -22.37 3.83 21.20
C GLU A 132 -21.35 3.38 20.16
N ASN A 133 -20.74 2.20 20.35
CA ASN A 133 -19.71 1.64 19.48
C ASN A 133 -20.22 0.45 18.64
N LYS A 134 -21.48 0.47 18.23
CA LYS A 134 -22.05 -0.58 17.38
C LYS A 134 -21.78 -0.37 15.90
N GLY A 135 -21.90 -1.46 15.13
CA GLY A 135 -21.66 -1.46 13.70
C GLY A 135 -20.17 -1.37 13.34
N TYR A 136 -19.87 -1.39 12.06
CA TYR A 136 -18.49 -1.33 11.60
C TYR A 136 -17.79 0.00 11.92
N SER A 137 -18.53 1.11 11.93
CA SER A 137 -17.98 2.40 12.34
C SER A 137 -17.55 2.39 13.81
N GLY A 138 -18.36 1.78 14.69
CA GLY A 138 -17.98 1.60 16.09
C GLY A 138 -16.77 0.68 16.28
N LEU A 139 -16.66 -0.39 15.48
CA LEU A 139 -15.46 -1.25 15.47
C LEU A 139 -14.21 -0.44 15.08
N ALA A 140 -14.29 0.35 14.00
CA ALA A 140 -13.19 1.17 13.51
C ALA A 140 -12.75 2.21 14.55
N ASN A 141 -13.70 2.95 15.14
CA ASN A 141 -13.44 3.97 16.16
C ASN A 141 -12.79 3.38 17.41
N TYR A 142 -13.31 2.25 17.90
CA TYR A 142 -12.71 1.57 19.04
C TYR A 142 -11.28 1.12 18.74
N TYR A 143 -11.05 0.53 17.56
CA TYR A 143 -9.74 0.05 17.20
C TYR A 143 -8.74 1.20 17.01
N ARG A 144 -9.12 2.28 16.34
CA ARG A 144 -8.32 3.51 16.23
C ARG A 144 -7.95 4.07 17.61
N ALA A 145 -8.95 4.23 18.50
CA ALA A 145 -8.72 4.74 19.86
C ALA A 145 -7.71 3.85 20.64
N ARG A 146 -7.79 2.55 20.45
CA ARG A 146 -6.83 1.60 21.04
C ARG A 146 -5.43 1.79 20.45
N LEU A 147 -5.29 1.88 19.13
CA LEU A 147 -3.99 2.11 18.48
C LEU A 147 -3.35 3.44 18.91
N ILE A 148 -4.16 4.47 19.16
CA ILE A 148 -3.70 5.75 19.74
C ILE A 148 -3.22 5.54 21.18
N ALA A 149 -3.97 4.82 22.00
CA ALA A 149 -3.58 4.54 23.38
C ALA A 149 -2.32 3.68 23.49
N GLU A 150 -2.05 2.83 22.50
CA GLU A 150 -0.84 2.01 22.36
C GLU A 150 0.32 2.75 21.66
N ASN A 151 0.15 4.03 21.29
CA ASN A 151 1.10 4.88 20.56
C ASN A 151 1.51 4.33 19.17
N VAL A 152 0.69 3.51 18.56
CA VAL A 152 0.86 3.08 17.16
C VAL A 152 0.42 4.18 16.20
N LEU A 153 -0.69 4.85 16.52
CA LEU A 153 -1.19 6.02 15.80
C LEU A 153 -1.15 7.26 16.70
N SER A 154 -1.05 8.44 16.08
CA SER A 154 -1.14 9.72 16.79
C SER A 154 -2.14 10.62 16.06
N PRO A 155 -3.06 11.28 16.78
CA PRO A 155 -3.96 12.27 16.17
C PRO A 155 -3.16 13.37 15.48
N MET A 156 -3.62 13.77 14.29
CA MET A 156 -3.04 14.86 13.51
C MET A 156 -3.69 16.20 13.87
N GLU A 157 -2.94 17.28 13.67
CA GLU A 157 -3.51 18.63 13.67
C GLU A 157 -4.20 18.91 12.33
N GLU A 158 -5.24 19.75 12.34
CA GLU A 158 -5.86 20.21 11.10
C GLU A 158 -4.87 21.03 10.29
N THR A 159 -4.64 20.62 9.04
CA THR A 159 -3.69 21.28 8.13
C THR A 159 -4.36 22.26 7.16
N GLY A 160 -5.69 22.24 7.05
CA GLY A 160 -6.47 22.97 6.05
C GLY A 160 -6.44 22.25 4.70
N ASP A 161 -5.52 22.63 3.82
CA ASP A 161 -5.40 21.97 2.51
C ASP A 161 -4.95 20.50 2.64
N ILE A 162 -5.60 19.60 1.90
CA ILE A 162 -5.17 18.20 1.82
C ILE A 162 -3.83 18.08 1.10
N PRO A 163 -2.99 17.06 1.40
CA PRO A 163 -1.75 16.83 0.67
C PRO A 163 -2.02 16.44 -0.79
N PHE A 164 -1.19 16.95 -1.69
CA PHE A 164 -1.11 16.47 -3.08
C PHE A 164 0.14 15.63 -3.24
N TYR A 165 -0.06 14.33 -3.45
CA TYR A 165 1.03 13.39 -3.64
C TYR A 165 1.47 13.32 -5.10
N TYR A 166 2.76 13.23 -5.32
CA TYR A 166 3.27 12.88 -6.65
C TYR A 166 4.61 12.15 -6.60
N ASP A 167 4.67 11.10 -7.39
CA ASP A 167 5.93 10.42 -7.66
C ASP A 167 6.66 11.14 -8.77
N VAL A 168 7.97 11.31 -8.63
CA VAL A 168 8.85 11.79 -9.69
C VAL A 168 9.79 10.66 -10.09
N ILE A 169 9.77 10.27 -11.36
CA ILE A 169 10.68 9.26 -11.90
C ILE A 169 11.98 9.94 -12.30
N GLY A 170 13.06 9.65 -11.58
CA GLY A 170 14.40 10.16 -11.82
C GLY A 170 15.16 9.37 -12.88
N GLY A 171 16.06 8.49 -12.44
CA GLY A 171 16.88 7.66 -13.31
C GLY A 171 16.23 6.34 -13.70
N VAL A 172 16.29 5.98 -14.98
CA VAL A 172 15.78 4.70 -15.50
C VAL A 172 16.89 4.01 -16.29
N LYS A 173 17.09 2.71 -16.05
CA LYS A 173 18.04 1.93 -16.85
C LYS A 173 17.47 1.68 -18.23
N GLU A 174 18.30 1.91 -19.24
CA GLU A 174 18.02 1.54 -20.63
C GLU A 174 19.20 0.79 -21.22
N THR A 175 18.90 -0.10 -22.15
CA THR A 175 19.92 -0.78 -22.92
C THR A 175 20.32 0.09 -24.10
N THR A 176 21.62 0.42 -24.20
CA THR A 176 22.19 1.16 -25.33
C THR A 176 23.39 0.43 -25.90
N HIS A 177 23.90 0.89 -27.05
CA HIS A 177 25.02 0.28 -27.74
C HIS A 177 26.11 1.32 -28.00
N PHE A 178 27.34 0.95 -27.69
CA PHE A 178 28.52 1.71 -28.08
C PHE A 178 29.50 0.81 -28.85
N MET A 179 29.83 1.18 -30.07
CA MET A 179 30.66 0.37 -30.99
C MET A 179 30.18 -1.08 -31.13
N GLY A 180 28.88 -1.31 -31.16
CA GLY A 180 28.28 -2.65 -31.24
C GLY A 180 28.22 -3.44 -29.93
N ILE A 181 28.78 -2.91 -28.84
CA ILE A 181 28.71 -3.53 -27.51
C ILE A 181 27.53 -2.98 -26.76
N GLN A 182 26.66 -3.88 -26.31
CA GLN A 182 25.50 -3.55 -25.50
C GLN A 182 25.92 -3.26 -24.06
N TYR A 183 25.38 -2.18 -23.48
CA TYR A 183 25.54 -1.87 -22.06
C TYR A 183 24.29 -1.20 -21.47
N LEU A 184 24.13 -1.31 -20.15
CA LEU A 184 23.10 -0.61 -19.41
C LEU A 184 23.56 0.81 -19.10
N HIS A 185 22.74 1.78 -19.48
CA HIS A 185 22.91 3.20 -19.20
C HIS A 185 21.77 3.70 -18.33
N VAL A 186 22.00 4.73 -17.51
CA VAL A 186 20.94 5.40 -16.75
C VAL A 186 20.55 6.66 -17.50
N ARG A 187 19.33 6.67 -18.02
CA ARG A 187 18.67 7.84 -18.60
C ARG A 187 17.99 8.64 -17.48
N ALA A 188 18.19 9.95 -17.46
CA ALA A 188 17.43 10.86 -16.60
C ALA A 188 16.07 11.13 -17.25
N MET A 189 15.00 10.73 -16.57
CA MET A 189 13.62 11.07 -16.94
C MET A 189 13.20 12.39 -16.27
N THR A 190 13.77 12.68 -15.09
CA THR A 190 13.63 13.95 -14.39
C THR A 190 14.88 14.19 -13.58
N THR A 191 15.59 15.28 -13.84
CA THR A 191 16.70 15.75 -13.01
C THR A 191 16.16 16.42 -11.74
N PHE A 192 17.02 16.65 -10.74
CA PHE A 192 16.61 17.35 -9.52
C PHE A 192 16.23 18.81 -9.79
N ASP A 193 16.87 19.47 -10.75
CA ASP A 193 16.49 20.84 -11.15
C ASP A 193 15.13 20.87 -11.85
N GLU A 194 14.83 19.93 -12.75
CA GLU A 194 13.50 19.78 -13.37
C GLU A 194 12.42 19.44 -12.35
N ALA A 195 12.74 18.67 -11.29
CA ALA A 195 11.79 18.39 -10.20
C ALA A 195 11.43 19.66 -9.41
N VAL A 196 12.38 20.59 -9.24
CA VAL A 196 12.09 21.94 -8.68
C VAL A 196 11.12 22.70 -9.59
N GLU A 197 11.32 22.65 -10.90
CA GLU A 197 10.43 23.32 -11.88
C GLU A 197 9.01 22.72 -11.85
N ILE A 198 8.89 21.39 -11.73
CA ILE A 198 7.60 20.69 -11.56
C ILE A 198 6.89 21.22 -10.30
N ALA A 199 7.56 21.23 -9.16
CA ALA A 199 6.99 21.69 -7.90
C ALA A 199 6.54 23.15 -7.97
N GLN A 200 7.35 24.03 -8.57
CA GLN A 200 7.00 25.45 -8.78
C GLN A 200 5.79 25.60 -9.69
N THR A 201 5.68 24.79 -10.73
CA THR A 201 4.56 24.80 -11.69
C THR A 201 3.27 24.37 -10.99
N LEU A 202 3.29 23.28 -10.23
CA LEU A 202 2.15 22.81 -9.42
C LEU A 202 1.73 23.87 -8.38
N ASN A 203 2.71 24.51 -7.72
CA ASN A 203 2.44 25.58 -6.75
C ASN A 203 1.75 26.78 -7.39
N LYS A 204 2.17 27.19 -8.60
CA LYS A 204 1.53 28.26 -9.38
C LYS A 204 0.11 27.87 -9.81
N ALA A 205 -0.15 26.59 -10.09
CA ALA A 205 -1.46 26.06 -10.43
C ALA A 205 -2.40 25.92 -9.21
N GLY A 206 -1.97 26.35 -8.01
CA GLY A 206 -2.80 26.34 -6.81
C GLY A 206 -2.56 25.18 -5.85
N ILE A 207 -1.69 24.24 -6.17
CA ILE A 207 -1.36 23.08 -5.34
C ILE A 207 -0.27 23.50 -4.34
N LYS A 208 -0.67 23.77 -3.09
CA LYS A 208 0.24 24.32 -2.06
C LYS A 208 0.83 23.26 -1.14
N HIS A 209 0.05 22.32 -0.66
CA HIS A 209 0.50 21.25 0.21
C HIS A 209 1.01 20.06 -0.63
N GLN A 210 2.29 20.06 -0.97
CA GLN A 210 2.91 19.11 -1.88
C GLN A 210 3.71 18.04 -1.13
N VAL A 211 3.49 16.76 -1.47
CA VAL A 211 4.26 15.62 -0.96
C VAL A 211 4.88 14.88 -2.14
N MET A 212 6.17 15.14 -2.38
CA MET A 212 6.95 14.54 -3.46
C MET A 212 7.61 13.24 -3.00
N ASN A 213 7.39 12.14 -3.72
CA ASN A 213 8.14 10.91 -3.62
C ASN A 213 9.11 10.79 -4.81
N PHE A 214 10.41 11.00 -4.59
CA PHE A 214 11.40 10.95 -5.66
C PHE A 214 11.95 9.52 -5.83
N GLN A 215 11.56 8.87 -6.90
CA GLN A 215 11.94 7.50 -7.22
C GLN A 215 13.14 7.45 -8.17
N GLY A 216 14.03 6.49 -7.97
CA GLY A 216 15.17 6.29 -8.86
C GLY A 216 16.25 7.36 -8.76
N TRP A 217 16.55 7.85 -7.57
CA TRP A 217 17.53 8.88 -7.29
C TRP A 217 18.95 8.36 -7.06
N MET A 218 19.10 7.07 -6.73
CA MET A 218 20.37 6.45 -6.32
C MET A 218 20.66 5.13 -7.02
N ASN A 219 21.89 4.66 -6.91
CA ASN A 219 22.36 3.28 -7.18
C ASN A 219 21.84 2.67 -8.50
N GLY A 220 21.79 3.44 -9.58
CA GLY A 220 21.38 2.94 -10.89
C GLY A 220 19.91 3.19 -11.23
N GLY A 221 19.17 3.96 -10.46
CA GLY A 221 17.85 4.45 -10.84
C GLY A 221 16.68 3.72 -10.18
N TYR A 222 15.53 3.70 -10.82
CA TYR A 222 14.27 3.17 -10.28
C TYR A 222 14.41 1.74 -9.74
N TYR A 223 15.02 0.85 -10.52
CA TYR A 223 15.42 -0.49 -10.08
C TYR A 223 16.86 -0.42 -9.58
N HIS A 224 17.05 0.23 -8.43
CA HIS A 224 18.35 0.47 -7.84
C HIS A 224 19.05 -0.81 -7.37
N ASP A 225 20.35 -0.77 -7.24
CA ASP A 225 21.15 -1.79 -6.57
C ASP A 225 20.85 -1.81 -5.07
N VAL A 226 21.32 -2.83 -4.35
CA VAL A 226 21.12 -2.90 -2.89
C VAL A 226 21.51 -1.60 -2.19
N ALA A 227 20.79 -1.25 -1.14
CA ALA A 227 20.79 0.10 -0.56
C ALA A 227 21.78 0.31 0.60
N ASN A 228 22.72 -0.63 0.85
CA ASN A 228 23.66 -0.50 1.98
C ASN A 228 24.72 0.60 1.82
N ASN A 229 24.98 1.05 0.58
CA ASN A 229 25.87 2.16 0.27
C ASN A 229 25.23 3.04 -0.82
N VAL A 230 24.88 4.26 -0.46
CA VAL A 230 24.10 5.15 -1.32
C VAL A 230 25.02 6.02 -2.18
N SER A 231 24.80 5.96 -3.49
CA SER A 231 25.42 6.85 -4.47
C SER A 231 24.34 7.59 -5.25
N VAL A 232 24.21 8.88 -5.00
CA VAL A 232 23.26 9.74 -5.74
C VAL A 232 23.67 9.82 -7.20
N LEU A 233 22.72 9.69 -8.12
CA LEU A 233 22.96 9.68 -9.55
C LEU A 233 23.47 11.04 -10.05
N ARG A 234 24.66 11.03 -10.66
CA ARG A 234 25.27 12.23 -11.28
C ARG A 234 24.44 12.73 -12.47
N GLN A 235 23.79 11.82 -13.17
CA GLN A 235 22.89 12.14 -14.30
C GLN A 235 21.70 13.00 -13.88
N LEU A 236 21.31 12.96 -12.59
CA LEU A 236 20.23 13.78 -12.05
C LEU A 236 20.73 15.09 -11.41
N GLY A 237 22.06 15.27 -11.29
CA GLY A 237 22.68 16.44 -10.68
C GLY A 237 23.52 16.16 -9.43
N GLY A 238 23.54 14.89 -8.93
CA GLY A 238 24.32 14.50 -7.76
C GLY A 238 23.75 15.00 -6.43
N LYS A 239 24.52 14.79 -5.34
CA LYS A 239 24.07 15.05 -3.96
C LYS A 239 23.64 16.52 -3.75
N ASP A 240 24.46 17.48 -4.20
CA ASP A 240 24.19 18.91 -3.96
C ASP A 240 22.86 19.35 -4.59
N ARG A 241 22.50 18.82 -5.76
CA ARG A 241 21.23 19.14 -6.41
C ARG A 241 20.05 18.46 -5.71
N LEU A 242 20.22 17.25 -5.17
CA LEU A 242 19.21 16.61 -4.34
C LEU A 242 18.91 17.42 -3.06
N GLU A 243 19.94 17.93 -2.38
CA GLU A 243 19.79 18.78 -1.20
C GLU A 243 19.15 20.13 -1.54
N ASN A 244 19.49 20.70 -2.71
CA ASN A 244 18.83 21.89 -3.23
C ASN A 244 17.34 21.65 -3.53
N LEU A 245 16.99 20.50 -4.10
CA LEU A 245 15.60 20.08 -4.33
C LEU A 245 14.84 20.03 -3.00
N ASN A 246 15.40 19.34 -1.97
CA ASN A 246 14.76 19.27 -0.66
C ASN A 246 14.52 20.65 -0.07
N SER A 247 15.51 21.55 -0.16
CA SER A 247 15.39 22.93 0.31
C SER A 247 14.36 23.74 -0.47
N ALA A 248 14.24 23.51 -1.78
CA ALA A 248 13.26 24.18 -2.64
C ALA A 248 11.83 23.73 -2.32
N ILE A 249 11.60 22.44 -2.15
CA ILE A 249 10.30 21.87 -1.75
C ILE A 249 9.88 22.42 -0.38
N ALA A 250 10.79 22.43 0.61
CA ALA A 250 10.51 22.95 1.94
C ALA A 250 10.12 24.45 1.91
N ARG A 251 10.77 25.26 1.04
CA ARG A 251 10.38 26.68 0.85
C ARG A 251 8.99 26.88 0.24
N LEU A 252 8.48 25.90 -0.47
CA LEU A 252 7.11 25.87 -0.99
C LEU A 252 6.09 25.35 0.03
N GLY A 253 6.54 24.96 1.24
CA GLY A 253 5.70 24.33 2.26
C GLY A 253 5.45 22.84 2.03
N GLY A 254 6.19 22.21 1.12
CA GLY A 254 6.05 20.80 0.78
C GLY A 254 7.10 19.90 1.45
N GLU A 255 6.98 18.62 1.18
CA GLU A 255 7.84 17.56 1.72
C GLU A 255 8.44 16.71 0.59
N LEU A 256 9.72 16.33 0.77
CA LEU A 256 10.44 15.42 -0.13
C LEU A 256 10.74 14.09 0.57
N TYR A 257 10.33 13.00 -0.03
CA TYR A 257 10.65 11.64 0.37
C TYR A 257 11.55 10.98 -0.67
N ALA A 258 12.67 10.43 -0.21
CA ALA A 258 13.59 9.67 -1.06
C ALA A 258 13.21 8.19 -1.03
N ASP A 259 12.84 7.65 -2.18
CA ASP A 259 12.34 6.28 -2.31
C ASP A 259 13.46 5.24 -2.17
N VAL A 260 13.17 4.14 -1.48
CA VAL A 260 14.08 3.00 -1.29
C VAL A 260 13.32 1.68 -1.16
N ALA A 261 13.86 0.61 -1.75
CA ALA A 261 13.43 -0.77 -1.57
C ALA A 261 14.54 -1.58 -0.89
N PHE A 262 14.18 -2.48 0.01
CA PHE A 262 15.10 -3.35 0.73
C PHE A 262 14.87 -4.84 0.47
N GLN A 263 13.61 -5.26 0.39
CA GLN A 263 13.23 -6.68 0.32
C GLN A 263 13.27 -7.26 -1.09
N LYS A 264 12.98 -6.42 -2.11
CA LYS A 264 13.00 -6.82 -3.52
C LYS A 264 14.29 -6.36 -4.18
N VAL A 265 15.23 -7.27 -4.37
CA VAL A 265 16.53 -6.99 -5.00
C VAL A 265 16.47 -7.41 -6.45
N THR A 266 16.72 -6.48 -7.38
CA THR A 266 16.70 -6.79 -8.81
C THR A 266 17.79 -7.80 -9.18
N GLN A 267 17.53 -8.70 -10.14
CA GLN A 267 18.47 -9.71 -10.60
C GLN A 267 19.80 -9.11 -11.10
N ILE A 268 19.78 -7.86 -11.57
CA ILE A 268 20.97 -7.16 -12.08
C ILE A 268 21.79 -6.46 -10.99
N SER A 269 21.44 -6.61 -9.72
CA SER A 269 22.18 -5.99 -8.61
C SER A 269 23.59 -6.54 -8.50
N LYS A 270 24.59 -5.64 -8.41
CA LYS A 270 26.02 -6.01 -8.48
C LYS A 270 26.65 -6.28 -7.13
N HIS A 271 26.12 -5.68 -6.06
CA HIS A 271 26.69 -5.75 -4.71
C HIS A 271 25.86 -6.67 -3.79
N TYR A 272 25.38 -7.76 -4.35
CA TYR A 272 24.47 -8.69 -3.77
C TYR A 272 24.93 -10.13 -4.01
N MET A 273 25.00 -10.92 -2.97
CA MET A 273 25.42 -12.32 -3.06
C MET A 273 24.16 -13.23 -3.18
N GLU A 274 23.64 -13.33 -4.39
CA GLU A 274 22.37 -13.99 -4.71
C GLU A 274 22.18 -15.34 -3.99
N ASN A 275 23.18 -16.23 -4.05
CA ASN A 275 23.08 -17.55 -3.44
C ASN A 275 23.10 -17.55 -1.89
N GLN A 276 23.56 -16.47 -1.27
CA GLN A 276 23.67 -16.38 0.19
C GLN A 276 22.57 -15.55 0.81
N GLU A 277 22.18 -14.49 0.13
CA GLU A 277 21.32 -13.43 0.67
C GLU A 277 19.87 -13.54 0.22
N THR A 278 19.56 -14.36 -0.81
CA THR A 278 18.18 -14.61 -1.23
C THR A 278 17.50 -15.64 -0.33
N SER A 279 16.27 -15.39 0.07
CA SER A 279 15.38 -16.38 0.69
C SER A 279 15.25 -17.63 -0.15
N ARG A 280 14.99 -18.78 0.48
CA ARG A 280 14.92 -20.07 -0.20
C ARG A 280 13.60 -20.79 0.04
N TYR A 281 13.23 -21.60 -0.94
CA TYR A 281 12.18 -22.61 -0.79
C TYR A 281 12.66 -23.76 0.11
N TYR A 282 11.74 -24.35 0.86
CA TYR A 282 12.05 -25.42 1.82
C TYR A 282 12.43 -26.73 1.13
N GLY A 283 11.63 -27.17 0.18
CA GLY A 283 11.77 -28.47 -0.45
C GLY A 283 12.99 -28.58 -1.35
N ALA A 284 13.01 -27.84 -2.42
CA ALA A 284 14.08 -27.89 -3.42
C ALA A 284 15.31 -27.04 -3.06
N GLY A 285 15.21 -26.14 -2.06
CA GLY A 285 16.29 -25.24 -1.67
C GLY A 285 16.66 -24.21 -2.74
N TYR A 286 15.82 -24.01 -3.76
CA TYR A 286 16.00 -22.97 -4.76
C TYR A 286 15.86 -21.58 -4.13
N ILE A 287 16.50 -20.60 -4.78
CA ILE A 287 16.35 -19.19 -4.41
C ILE A 287 14.94 -18.67 -4.78
N ALA A 288 14.39 -17.81 -3.94
CA ALA A 288 13.11 -17.17 -4.15
C ALA A 288 13.24 -16.00 -5.15
N GLN A 289 13.02 -16.30 -6.43
CA GLN A 289 13.10 -15.35 -7.52
C GLN A 289 11.75 -15.22 -8.23
N PHE A 290 11.35 -13.99 -8.53
CA PHE A 290 10.04 -13.66 -9.09
C PHE A 290 10.14 -12.65 -10.22
N GLY A 291 9.20 -12.73 -11.15
CA GLY A 291 8.93 -11.66 -12.09
C GLY A 291 7.91 -10.65 -11.54
N VAL A 292 7.89 -9.46 -12.09
CA VAL A 292 6.83 -8.47 -11.82
C VAL A 292 5.50 -8.95 -12.41
N THR A 293 4.40 -8.42 -11.90
CA THR A 293 3.07 -8.71 -12.43
C THR A 293 2.91 -8.10 -13.82
N ASN A 294 2.55 -8.92 -14.79
CA ASN A 294 2.20 -8.47 -16.13
C ASN A 294 0.84 -7.76 -16.08
N PRO A 295 0.72 -6.48 -16.47
CA PRO A 295 -0.54 -5.74 -16.36
C PRO A 295 -1.66 -6.26 -17.25
N ALA A 296 -1.34 -6.97 -18.34
CA ALA A 296 -2.34 -7.52 -19.25
C ALA A 296 -2.91 -8.88 -18.78
N SER A 297 -2.05 -9.74 -18.23
CA SER A 297 -2.46 -11.08 -17.76
C SER A 297 -2.74 -11.13 -16.26
N LEU A 298 -2.34 -10.10 -15.52
CA LEU A 298 -2.36 -10.01 -14.05
C LEU A 298 -1.61 -11.17 -13.36
N ARG A 299 -0.69 -11.80 -14.07
CA ARG A 299 0.15 -12.89 -13.56
C ARG A 299 1.59 -12.44 -13.43
N ARG A 300 2.30 -12.98 -12.48
CA ARG A 300 3.75 -12.80 -12.38
C ARG A 300 4.44 -13.49 -13.55
N THR A 301 5.40 -12.82 -14.15
CA THR A 301 6.11 -13.36 -15.30
C THR A 301 7.52 -12.80 -15.39
N SER A 302 8.48 -13.66 -15.69
CA SER A 302 9.83 -13.28 -16.09
C SER A 302 9.92 -12.93 -17.60
N ALA A 303 8.82 -13.11 -18.35
CA ALA A 303 8.81 -13.00 -19.81
C ALA A 303 8.64 -11.56 -20.34
N LEU A 304 8.71 -10.52 -19.50
CA LEU A 304 8.60 -9.12 -19.93
C LEU A 304 9.89 -8.56 -20.60
N GLY A 305 10.88 -9.40 -20.85
CA GLY A 305 12.04 -9.08 -21.68
C GLY A 305 13.12 -8.19 -21.03
N TYR A 306 12.95 -7.79 -19.77
CA TYR A 306 13.89 -6.96 -19.01
C TYR A 306 14.32 -7.64 -17.73
N SER A 307 15.63 -7.74 -17.50
CA SER A 307 16.18 -8.36 -16.27
C SER A 307 15.82 -7.58 -15.01
N GLU A 308 15.53 -6.29 -15.12
CA GLU A 308 15.04 -5.44 -14.02
C GLU A 308 13.67 -5.84 -13.54
N ASN A 309 12.88 -6.51 -14.37
CA ASN A 309 11.57 -7.03 -14.02
C ASN A 309 11.64 -8.38 -13.28
N ILE A 310 12.84 -8.89 -13.04
CA ILE A 310 13.09 -10.08 -12.23
C ILE A 310 13.75 -9.63 -10.92
N TYR A 311 13.24 -10.09 -9.80
CA TYR A 311 13.77 -9.76 -8.48
C TYR A 311 13.88 -10.99 -7.60
N ASN A 312 14.86 -10.95 -6.71
CA ASN A 312 15.07 -11.90 -5.63
C ASN A 312 14.45 -11.35 -4.34
N LEU A 313 13.91 -12.21 -3.49
CA LEU A 313 13.51 -11.83 -2.14
C LEU A 313 14.72 -11.88 -1.22
N LEU A 314 15.12 -10.75 -0.67
CA LEU A 314 16.19 -10.67 0.32
C LEU A 314 15.77 -11.47 1.57
N SER A 315 16.61 -12.39 2.03
CA SER A 315 16.35 -13.08 3.31
C SER A 315 16.22 -12.05 4.43
N PRO A 316 15.20 -12.15 5.29
CA PRO A 316 14.99 -11.22 6.41
C PRO A 316 16.22 -11.10 7.33
N LYS A 317 17.05 -12.13 7.39
CA LYS A 317 18.33 -12.13 8.11
C LYS A 317 19.25 -10.97 7.73
N PHE A 318 19.22 -10.53 6.47
CA PHE A 318 20.13 -9.49 5.96
C PHE A 318 19.51 -8.08 5.97
N LEU A 319 18.22 -7.93 6.28
CA LEU A 319 17.58 -6.62 6.38
C LEU A 319 18.32 -5.65 7.33
N PRO A 320 18.76 -6.06 8.54
CA PRO A 320 19.49 -5.17 9.43
C PRO A 320 20.79 -4.63 8.84
N TYR A 321 21.50 -5.45 8.06
CA TYR A 321 22.73 -5.02 7.38
C TYR A 321 22.45 -3.94 6.32
N TYR A 322 21.43 -4.14 5.48
CA TYR A 322 21.11 -3.21 4.42
C TYR A 322 20.49 -1.92 4.94
N VAL A 323 19.59 -1.99 5.92
CA VAL A 323 18.97 -0.81 6.54
C VAL A 323 19.99 0.02 7.29
N SER A 324 20.85 -0.60 8.13
CA SER A 324 21.89 0.13 8.84
C SER A 324 22.92 0.77 7.91
N GLY A 325 23.30 0.09 6.83
CA GLY A 325 24.17 0.63 5.80
C GLY A 325 23.55 1.84 5.11
N PHE A 326 22.27 1.77 4.74
CA PHE A 326 21.52 2.87 4.16
C PHE A 326 21.47 4.08 5.08
N LEU A 327 21.08 3.90 6.33
CA LEU A 327 21.00 4.97 7.33
C LEU A 327 22.36 5.62 7.56
N ASN A 328 23.43 4.81 7.69
CA ASN A 328 24.79 5.34 7.82
C ASN A 328 25.25 6.12 6.59
N SER A 329 24.90 5.67 5.41
CA SER A 329 25.28 6.31 4.14
C SER A 329 24.54 7.62 3.90
N THR A 330 23.32 7.77 4.43
CA THR A 330 22.45 8.93 4.23
C THR A 330 22.33 9.86 5.43
N LYS A 331 22.97 9.56 6.56
CA LYS A 331 22.87 10.33 7.81
C LYS A 331 23.16 11.83 7.63
N ASP A 332 24.11 12.18 6.76
CA ASP A 332 24.54 13.55 6.47
C ASP A 332 23.79 14.17 5.28
N TYR A 333 22.70 13.56 4.81
CA TYR A 333 21.89 14.10 3.72
C TYR A 333 20.76 14.96 4.31
N SER A 334 20.62 16.16 3.77
CA SER A 334 19.52 17.07 4.11
C SER A 334 18.23 16.62 3.40
N LEU A 335 17.60 15.54 3.88
CA LEU A 335 16.33 15.01 3.38
C LEU A 335 15.24 15.09 4.44
N ASN A 336 14.01 15.37 4.07
CA ASN A 336 12.86 15.33 4.98
C ASN A 336 12.57 13.91 5.45
N GLY A 337 12.52 12.95 4.52
CA GLY A 337 12.10 11.60 4.85
C GLY A 337 12.48 10.55 3.81
N TYR A 338 12.13 9.32 4.13
CA TYR A 338 12.29 8.16 3.26
C TYR A 338 10.93 7.58 2.89
N SER A 339 10.79 7.18 1.62
CA SER A 339 9.64 6.41 1.13
C SER A 339 10.03 4.94 1.01
N LEU A 340 9.44 4.10 1.85
CA LEU A 340 9.74 2.67 1.95
C LEU A 340 8.85 1.89 1.00
N ARG A 341 9.39 1.51 -0.15
CA ARG A 341 8.65 0.90 -1.26
C ARG A 341 8.07 -0.47 -0.90
N ASP A 342 8.76 -1.27 -0.08
CA ASP A 342 8.41 -2.66 0.19
C ASP A 342 8.27 -3.03 1.68
N LEU A 343 8.94 -2.36 2.61
CA LEU A 343 8.85 -2.69 4.04
C LEU A 343 7.43 -2.51 4.63
N GLY A 344 6.60 -1.64 4.04
CA GLY A 344 5.24 -1.39 4.50
C GLY A 344 4.19 -2.39 4.01
N CYS A 345 4.52 -3.25 3.05
CA CYS A 345 3.54 -4.11 2.38
C CYS A 345 4.02 -5.54 2.07
N GLU A 346 5.33 -5.78 2.03
CA GLU A 346 5.88 -7.10 1.71
C GLU A 346 6.33 -7.81 2.97
N LEU A 347 5.98 -9.10 3.09
CA LEU A 347 6.39 -9.93 4.20
C LEU A 347 6.55 -11.37 3.73
N HIS A 348 7.75 -11.93 3.87
CA HIS A 348 8.06 -13.30 3.44
C HIS A 348 9.04 -13.98 4.40
N ALA A 349 8.97 -15.30 4.45
CA ALA A 349 9.89 -16.15 5.20
C ALA A 349 11.23 -16.35 4.45
N ASP A 350 12.22 -16.94 5.13
CA ASP A 350 13.33 -17.66 4.49
C ASP A 350 13.28 -19.12 4.95
N LYS A 351 12.90 -20.00 4.05
CA LYS A 351 12.71 -21.43 4.34
C LYS A 351 13.99 -22.25 4.14
N ARG A 352 15.14 -21.63 4.29
CA ARG A 352 16.45 -22.30 4.27
C ARG A 352 16.51 -23.33 5.40
N ARG A 353 16.71 -24.61 5.06
CA ARG A 353 16.72 -25.72 6.06
C ARG A 353 17.76 -25.56 7.17
N THR A 354 18.89 -24.92 6.88
CA THR A 354 19.97 -24.71 7.87
C THR A 354 19.66 -23.61 8.88
N GLU A 355 18.76 -22.68 8.54
CA GLU A 355 18.40 -21.52 9.35
C GLU A 355 17.04 -21.00 8.85
N LEU A 356 15.98 -21.68 9.25
CA LEU A 356 14.62 -21.31 8.87
C LEU A 356 14.19 -20.05 9.64
N ILE A 357 13.74 -19.04 8.92
CA ILE A 357 13.07 -17.85 9.48
C ILE A 357 11.62 -17.93 9.03
N ASN A 358 10.73 -18.24 9.95
CA ASN A 358 9.30 -18.26 9.65
C ASN A 358 8.75 -16.83 9.46
N ARG A 359 7.54 -16.72 8.98
CA ARG A 359 6.94 -15.42 8.60
C ARG A 359 6.72 -14.51 9.82
N GLU A 360 6.47 -15.05 11.02
CA GLU A 360 6.33 -14.24 12.25
C GLU A 360 7.68 -13.71 12.72
N GLN A 361 8.73 -14.52 12.64
CA GLN A 361 10.10 -14.05 12.90
C GLN A 361 10.55 -12.99 11.88
N ALA A 362 10.16 -13.15 10.61
CA ALA A 362 10.40 -12.15 9.58
C ALA A 362 9.67 -10.83 9.89
N LEU A 363 8.43 -10.90 10.39
CA LEU A 363 7.66 -9.72 10.84
C LEU A 363 8.40 -8.96 11.94
N MET A 364 8.88 -9.64 12.98
CA MET A 364 9.65 -9.02 14.08
C MET A 364 10.93 -8.33 13.55
N ILE A 365 11.60 -8.93 12.57
CA ILE A 365 12.79 -8.33 11.95
C ILE A 365 12.38 -7.05 11.18
N VAL A 366 11.32 -7.10 10.36
CA VAL A 366 10.83 -5.94 9.60
C VAL A 366 10.42 -4.80 10.53
N GLU A 367 9.65 -5.08 11.59
CA GLU A 367 9.26 -4.10 12.60
C GLU A 367 10.46 -3.42 13.26
N SER A 368 11.51 -4.22 13.60
CA SER A 368 12.73 -3.65 14.17
C SER A 368 13.48 -2.73 13.19
N GLN A 369 13.41 -2.99 11.88
CA GLN A 369 14.01 -2.12 10.86
C GLN A 369 13.18 -0.85 10.65
N LEU A 370 11.85 -0.95 10.65
CA LEU A 370 10.96 0.21 10.59
C LEU A 370 11.21 1.14 11.78
N GLN A 371 11.36 0.58 12.99
CA GLN A 371 11.70 1.35 14.18
C GLN A 371 13.07 2.03 14.05
N ALA A 372 14.10 1.33 13.56
CA ALA A 372 15.43 1.90 13.35
C ALA A 372 15.41 3.07 12.34
N ILE A 373 14.55 2.98 11.30
CA ILE A 373 14.36 4.06 10.34
C ILE A 373 13.63 5.25 10.99
N ALA A 374 12.59 5.02 11.76
CA ALA A 374 11.88 6.06 12.51
C ALA A 374 12.80 6.77 13.52
N ASP A 375 13.64 6.02 14.24
CA ASP A 375 14.62 6.54 15.20
C ASP A 375 15.73 7.39 14.54
N SER A 376 15.89 7.31 13.21
CA SER A 376 16.83 8.19 12.49
C SER A 376 16.41 9.66 12.48
N GLY A 377 15.21 9.99 12.95
CA GLY A 377 14.63 11.33 12.96
C GLY A 377 14.17 11.83 11.60
N LYS A 378 14.06 10.94 10.60
CA LYS A 378 13.48 11.23 9.29
C LYS A 378 12.02 10.84 9.26
N ASN A 379 11.20 11.61 8.57
CA ASN A 379 9.81 11.24 8.33
C ASN A 379 9.74 9.95 7.51
N VAL A 380 8.73 9.15 7.75
CA VAL A 380 8.53 7.87 7.05
C VAL A 380 7.25 7.91 6.24
N MET A 381 7.38 7.54 4.98
CA MET A 381 6.30 7.20 4.07
C MET A 381 6.40 5.71 3.74
N VAL A 382 5.27 4.99 3.73
CA VAL A 382 5.24 3.57 3.34
C VAL A 382 4.29 3.34 2.19
N SER A 383 4.64 2.41 1.30
CA SER A 383 3.69 1.88 0.31
C SER A 383 2.85 0.78 0.96
N GLY A 384 1.56 0.80 0.69
CA GLY A 384 0.61 -0.20 1.11
C GLY A 384 0.09 -0.05 2.54
N GLY A 385 0.93 0.14 3.54
CA GLY A 385 0.53 0.42 4.93
C GLY A 385 -0.13 -0.74 5.66
N ASN A 386 0.51 -1.91 5.73
CA ASN A 386 0.10 -2.96 6.66
C ASN A 386 0.20 -2.45 8.11
N LEU A 387 -0.65 -2.93 9.00
CA LEU A 387 -0.72 -2.43 10.38
C LEU A 387 0.64 -2.40 11.10
N TYR A 388 1.45 -3.42 10.91
CA TYR A 388 2.78 -3.52 11.53
C TYR A 388 3.72 -2.36 11.14
N ALA A 389 3.44 -1.70 10.01
CA ALA A 389 4.27 -0.62 9.48
C ALA A 389 3.78 0.78 9.86
N LEU A 390 2.67 0.93 10.59
CA LEU A 390 2.06 2.25 10.81
C LEU A 390 2.68 3.05 11.96
N ASN A 391 3.48 2.41 12.81
CA ASN A 391 4.11 3.13 13.93
C ASN A 391 5.14 4.16 13.44
N GLY A 392 4.91 5.44 13.77
CA GLY A 392 5.76 6.56 13.37
C GLY A 392 5.71 6.92 11.88
N VAL A 393 4.74 6.38 11.13
CA VAL A 393 4.53 6.69 9.72
C VAL A 393 3.68 7.95 9.58
N LYS A 394 4.13 8.87 8.72
CA LYS A 394 3.41 10.10 8.40
C LYS A 394 2.48 9.94 7.20
N HIS A 395 2.89 9.19 6.19
CA HIS A 395 2.16 9.03 4.94
C HIS A 395 2.08 7.57 4.50
N VAL A 396 0.92 7.18 4.00
CA VAL A 396 0.70 5.90 3.32
C VAL A 396 0.33 6.16 1.86
N ILE A 397 1.14 5.64 0.93
CA ILE A 397 0.80 5.58 -0.49
C ILE A 397 0.34 4.17 -0.86
N ASP A 398 -0.39 4.04 -1.97
CA ASP A 398 -1.02 2.77 -2.38
C ASP A 398 -1.95 2.17 -1.30
N ALA A 399 -2.60 3.03 -0.50
CA ALA A 399 -3.67 2.62 0.40
C ALA A 399 -4.80 1.93 -0.39
N PRO A 400 -5.50 0.94 0.17
CA PRO A 400 -6.60 0.27 -0.52
C PRO A 400 -7.74 1.27 -0.74
N MET A 401 -8.27 1.37 -1.96
CA MET A 401 -9.40 2.24 -2.31
C MET A 401 -10.62 1.40 -2.72
N THR A 402 -10.53 0.10 -2.58
CA THR A 402 -11.57 -0.87 -2.95
C THR A 402 -11.35 -2.18 -2.21
N ALA A 403 -12.24 -3.13 -2.41
CA ALA A 403 -12.15 -4.50 -1.92
C ALA A 403 -12.16 -5.49 -3.08
N THR A 404 -11.71 -6.72 -2.85
CA THR A 404 -11.90 -7.81 -3.82
C THR A 404 -13.38 -8.17 -3.89
N GLU A 405 -13.92 -8.24 -5.10
CA GLU A 405 -15.32 -8.54 -5.37
C GLU A 405 -15.59 -10.06 -5.24
N TYR A 406 -15.56 -10.57 -4.01
CA TYR A 406 -16.02 -11.94 -3.76
C TYR A 406 -17.54 -12.02 -3.82
N VAL A 407 -18.07 -13.09 -4.42
CA VAL A 407 -19.53 -13.31 -4.54
C VAL A 407 -20.23 -13.27 -3.18
N ILE A 408 -19.59 -13.78 -2.13
CA ILE A 408 -20.14 -13.80 -0.76
C ILE A 408 -20.26 -12.40 -0.12
N VAL A 409 -19.48 -11.42 -0.59
CA VAL A 409 -19.49 -10.03 -0.08
C VAL A 409 -20.73 -9.30 -0.56
N ASP A 410 -21.31 -8.46 0.29
CA ASP A 410 -22.48 -7.64 -0.03
C ASP A 410 -22.12 -6.18 -0.28
N GLU A 411 -21.18 -5.60 0.48
CA GLU A 411 -20.83 -4.19 0.40
C GLU A 411 -19.33 -3.98 0.66
N THR A 412 -18.74 -3.00 -0.01
CA THR A 412 -17.40 -2.47 0.31
C THR A 412 -17.54 -1.27 1.25
N ILE A 413 -16.71 -1.18 2.28
CA ILE A 413 -16.73 -0.13 3.30
C ILE A 413 -15.32 0.43 3.52
N PRO A 414 -15.17 1.70 3.92
CA PRO A 414 -13.87 2.32 4.20
C PRO A 414 -13.34 1.98 5.61
N LEU A 415 -13.28 0.70 5.98
CA LEU A 415 -12.85 0.29 7.32
C LEU A 415 -11.41 0.70 7.63
N TYR A 416 -10.51 0.51 6.66
CA TYR A 416 -9.10 0.87 6.77
C TYR A 416 -8.95 2.39 6.93
N GLU A 417 -9.62 3.14 6.09
CA GLU A 417 -9.59 4.59 6.08
C GLU A 417 -10.22 5.18 7.35
N MET A 418 -11.31 4.61 7.86
CA MET A 418 -11.89 5.01 9.14
C MET A 418 -10.94 4.82 10.32
N ILE A 419 -10.03 3.86 10.26
CA ILE A 419 -9.03 3.65 11.30
C ILE A 419 -7.90 4.67 11.18
N LEU A 420 -7.50 5.05 9.96
CA LEU A 420 -6.33 5.91 9.72
C LEU A 420 -6.65 7.40 9.67
N HIS A 421 -7.82 7.79 9.16
CA HIS A 421 -8.15 9.20 8.92
C HIS A 421 -8.10 10.03 10.20
N GLY A 422 -7.39 11.16 10.12
CA GLY A 422 -7.08 12.00 11.27
C GLY A 422 -5.89 11.54 12.11
N CYS A 423 -5.17 10.48 11.66
CA CYS A 423 -3.95 10.00 12.31
C CYS A 423 -2.77 9.85 11.33
N VAL A 424 -3.04 9.47 10.10
CA VAL A 424 -2.04 9.29 9.04
C VAL A 424 -2.64 9.80 7.74
N ASP A 425 -1.88 10.57 6.98
CA ASP A 425 -2.28 10.97 5.62
C ASP A 425 -2.10 9.79 4.64
N TYR A 426 -3.04 9.62 3.73
CA TYR A 426 -2.97 8.53 2.77
C TYR A 426 -3.52 8.89 1.39
N THR A 427 -3.05 8.12 0.42
CA THR A 427 -3.48 8.17 -0.97
C THR A 427 -3.49 6.78 -1.59
N GLY A 428 -4.39 6.59 -2.56
CA GLY A 428 -4.43 5.37 -3.35
C GLY A 428 -3.40 5.35 -4.48
N GLN A 429 -3.72 4.60 -5.54
CA GLN A 429 -2.90 4.52 -6.76
C GLN A 429 -2.88 5.86 -7.50
N ALA A 430 -1.75 6.17 -8.17
CA ALA A 430 -1.60 7.39 -8.96
C ALA A 430 -2.63 7.46 -10.10
N LEU A 431 -3.40 8.57 -10.15
CA LEU A 431 -4.55 8.73 -11.03
C LEU A 431 -4.21 8.62 -12.52
N ASN A 432 -3.08 9.16 -12.94
CA ASN A 432 -2.64 9.09 -14.33
C ASN A 432 -2.00 7.74 -14.75
N THR A 433 -1.94 6.76 -13.84
CA THR A 433 -1.47 5.39 -14.13
C THR A 433 -2.58 4.36 -14.20
N ILE A 434 -3.81 4.77 -13.90
CA ILE A 434 -5.01 3.92 -13.99
C ILE A 434 -5.85 4.27 -15.21
N VAL A 435 -6.57 3.28 -15.72
CA VAL A 435 -7.57 3.49 -16.76
C VAL A 435 -8.95 3.55 -16.11
N SER A 436 -9.74 4.55 -16.43
CA SER A 436 -11.11 4.67 -15.95
C SER A 436 -12.00 5.25 -17.05
N ASP A 437 -13.18 4.70 -17.18
CA ASP A 437 -14.28 5.20 -17.99
C ASP A 437 -15.24 6.12 -17.20
N ASP A 438 -15.15 6.12 -15.87
CA ASP A 438 -15.91 7.04 -14.99
C ASP A 438 -14.97 7.69 -13.94
N TRP A 439 -14.32 8.78 -14.36
CA TRP A 439 -13.45 9.58 -13.49
C TRP A 439 -14.20 10.24 -12.35
N GLN A 440 -15.45 10.66 -12.59
CA GLN A 440 -16.27 11.29 -11.55
C GLN A 440 -16.55 10.32 -10.39
N ALA A 441 -16.89 9.07 -10.69
CA ALA A 441 -17.09 8.06 -9.66
C ALA A 441 -15.80 7.80 -8.86
N LYS A 442 -14.62 7.85 -9.51
CA LYS A 442 -13.33 7.72 -8.81
C LYS A 442 -13.04 8.87 -7.86
N LEU A 443 -13.29 10.11 -8.29
CA LEU A 443 -13.11 11.28 -7.41
C LEU A 443 -14.11 11.24 -6.24
N LEU A 444 -15.37 10.89 -6.48
CA LEU A 444 -16.37 10.70 -5.43
C LEU A 444 -15.95 9.61 -4.44
N LYS A 445 -15.31 8.53 -4.92
CA LYS A 445 -14.77 7.48 -4.06
C LYS A 445 -13.64 8.00 -3.17
N MET A 446 -12.79 8.87 -3.69
CA MET A 446 -11.74 9.51 -2.88
C MET A 446 -12.35 10.44 -1.83
N VAL A 447 -13.42 11.17 -2.16
CA VAL A 447 -14.17 11.97 -1.16
C VAL A 447 -14.78 11.08 -0.08
N GLU A 448 -15.45 9.97 -0.46
CA GLU A 448 -16.03 9.02 0.50
C GLU A 448 -14.98 8.42 1.45
N TYR A 449 -13.78 8.16 0.92
CA TYR A 449 -12.69 7.51 1.67
C TYR A 449 -11.72 8.50 2.33
N GLY A 450 -11.93 9.82 2.15
CA GLY A 450 -11.06 10.84 2.71
C GLY A 450 -9.63 10.83 2.15
N ALA A 451 -9.43 10.31 0.93
CA ALA A 451 -8.11 10.08 0.36
C ALA A 451 -7.65 11.25 -0.52
N SER A 452 -6.37 11.59 -0.41
CA SER A 452 -5.72 12.64 -1.19
C SER A 452 -5.35 12.17 -2.61
N PRO A 453 -5.28 13.06 -3.62
CA PRO A 453 -4.89 12.70 -4.97
C PRO A 453 -3.39 12.39 -5.08
N ARG A 454 -3.05 11.47 -6.00
CA ARG A 454 -1.66 11.13 -6.35
C ARG A 454 -1.47 11.04 -7.84
N TYR A 455 -0.31 11.49 -8.30
CA TYR A 455 0.13 11.41 -9.70
C TYR A 455 1.54 10.83 -9.80
N THR A 456 1.92 10.37 -10.99
CA THR A 456 3.31 9.99 -11.31
C THR A 456 3.79 10.87 -12.46
N PHE A 457 4.94 11.56 -12.28
CA PHE A 457 5.44 12.54 -13.23
C PHE A 457 6.84 12.24 -13.75
N THR A 458 7.06 12.61 -15.01
CA THR A 458 8.37 12.74 -15.65
C THR A 458 8.46 14.12 -16.30
N ALA A 459 9.64 14.75 -16.25
CA ALA A 459 9.92 15.97 -17.01
C ALA A 459 10.06 15.64 -18.51
N GLN A 460 10.77 14.54 -18.80
CA GLN A 460 10.94 14.05 -20.16
C GLN A 460 9.70 13.33 -20.67
N GLN A 461 9.62 13.13 -21.98
CA GLN A 461 8.49 12.44 -22.61
C GLN A 461 8.40 10.99 -22.09
N ALA A 462 7.21 10.56 -21.68
CA ALA A 462 6.96 9.18 -21.22
C ALA A 462 7.32 8.13 -22.29
N SER A 463 7.26 8.49 -23.58
CA SER A 463 7.69 7.65 -24.70
C SER A 463 9.14 7.24 -24.63
N ASP A 464 10.00 7.98 -23.94
CA ASP A 464 11.42 7.67 -23.76
C ASP A 464 11.63 6.42 -22.90
N MET A 465 10.62 6.03 -22.11
CA MET A 465 10.62 4.78 -21.34
C MET A 465 10.15 3.55 -22.13
N LYS A 466 9.74 3.71 -23.40
CA LYS A 466 9.15 2.63 -24.21
C LYS A 466 10.01 1.36 -24.26
N TYR A 467 11.32 1.51 -24.29
CA TYR A 467 12.28 0.40 -24.39
C TYR A 467 13.01 0.14 -23.07
N THR A 468 12.35 0.42 -21.94
CA THR A 468 12.84 0.16 -20.59
C THR A 468 11.89 -0.73 -19.82
N ALA A 469 12.30 -1.22 -18.67
CA ALA A 469 11.45 -1.99 -17.76
C ALA A 469 10.25 -1.19 -17.21
N LEU A 470 10.22 0.13 -17.38
CA LEU A 470 9.13 1.03 -16.99
C LEU A 470 8.20 1.42 -18.15
N ASN A 471 8.19 0.69 -19.24
CA ASN A 471 7.36 0.96 -20.42
C ASN A 471 5.84 1.06 -20.12
N ARG A 472 5.39 0.53 -18.98
CA ARG A 472 4.01 0.66 -18.50
C ARG A 472 3.65 2.08 -18.06
N LEU A 473 4.63 2.94 -17.77
CA LEU A 473 4.45 4.33 -17.33
C LEU A 473 4.37 5.29 -18.52
N TYR A 474 3.51 5.01 -19.47
CA TYR A 474 3.37 5.74 -20.74
C TYR A 474 2.61 7.06 -20.66
N ALA A 475 2.02 7.40 -19.51
CA ALA A 475 1.18 8.59 -19.31
C ALA A 475 1.71 9.49 -18.18
N THR A 476 3.04 9.67 -18.07
CA THR A 476 3.67 10.37 -16.93
C THR A 476 4.26 11.74 -17.26
N THR A 477 4.27 12.18 -18.52
CA THR A 477 4.79 13.50 -18.89
C THR A 477 4.00 14.61 -18.20
N VAL A 478 4.63 15.35 -17.28
CA VAL A 478 3.96 16.34 -16.40
C VAL A 478 3.20 17.41 -17.17
N ALA A 479 3.74 17.88 -18.29
CA ALA A 479 3.10 18.92 -19.12
C ALA A 479 1.71 18.53 -19.62
N ASN A 480 1.40 17.23 -19.70
CA ASN A 480 0.09 16.73 -20.14
C ASN A 480 -0.95 16.66 -19.00
N TRP A 481 -0.51 16.82 -17.75
CA TRP A 481 -1.35 16.54 -16.58
C TRP A 481 -1.53 17.72 -15.62
N THR A 482 -0.74 18.79 -15.75
CA THR A 482 -0.73 19.90 -14.78
C THR A 482 -2.11 20.49 -14.55
N ASP A 483 -2.86 20.80 -15.62
CA ASP A 483 -4.18 21.41 -15.52
C ASP A 483 -5.20 20.42 -14.93
N THR A 484 -5.23 19.18 -15.41
CA THR A 484 -6.11 18.13 -14.88
C THR A 484 -5.83 17.84 -13.41
N ALA A 485 -4.55 17.80 -13.03
CA ALA A 485 -4.15 17.58 -11.64
C ALA A 485 -4.61 18.71 -10.73
N ALA A 486 -4.49 19.96 -11.20
CA ALA A 486 -4.97 21.13 -10.47
C ALA A 486 -6.49 21.15 -10.31
N GLU A 487 -7.24 20.85 -11.37
CA GLU A 487 -8.70 20.73 -11.33
C GLU A 487 -9.17 19.64 -10.36
N GLN A 488 -8.60 18.45 -10.46
CA GLN A 488 -8.97 17.32 -9.59
C GLN A 488 -8.57 17.58 -8.14
N TYR A 489 -7.39 18.18 -7.90
CA TYR A 489 -6.98 18.62 -6.57
C TYR A 489 -7.97 19.65 -5.98
N ALA A 490 -8.32 20.68 -6.74
CA ALA A 490 -9.26 21.70 -6.27
C ALA A 490 -10.63 21.10 -5.92
N TYR A 491 -11.12 20.14 -6.74
CA TYR A 491 -12.36 19.43 -6.47
C TYR A 491 -12.31 18.63 -5.16
N LEU A 492 -11.23 17.85 -4.93
CA LEU A 492 -11.06 17.06 -3.71
C LEU A 492 -10.78 17.94 -2.49
N ASN A 493 -9.96 18.97 -2.64
CA ASN A 493 -9.65 19.92 -1.58
C ASN A 493 -10.89 20.66 -1.07
N ALA A 494 -11.78 21.06 -1.98
CA ALA A 494 -13.06 21.69 -1.61
C ALA A 494 -13.95 20.75 -0.76
N ALA A 495 -13.84 19.43 -0.93
CA ALA A 495 -14.57 18.47 -0.13
C ALA A 495 -13.88 18.16 1.21
N LEU A 496 -12.54 18.04 1.22
CA LEU A 496 -11.80 17.38 2.29
C LEU A 496 -10.96 18.32 3.15
N ALA A 497 -10.72 19.58 2.73
CA ALA A 497 -9.89 20.52 3.49
C ALA A 497 -10.40 20.74 4.92
N SER A 498 -11.71 20.83 5.11
CA SER A 498 -12.35 21.04 6.40
C SER A 498 -12.27 19.81 7.34
N VAL A 499 -11.82 18.68 6.83
CA VAL A 499 -11.73 17.42 7.59
C VAL A 499 -10.32 16.81 7.57
N SER A 500 -9.30 17.55 7.10
CA SER A 500 -7.94 17.04 6.88
C SER A 500 -7.27 16.46 8.12
N GLY A 501 -7.56 16.97 9.31
CA GLY A 501 -7.06 16.42 10.58
C GLY A 501 -8.14 15.75 11.43
N ALA A 502 -9.40 15.78 10.98
CA ALA A 502 -10.52 15.24 11.72
C ALA A 502 -10.61 13.72 11.59
N GLN A 503 -11.08 13.05 12.64
CA GLN A 503 -11.29 11.60 12.62
C GLN A 503 -12.62 11.25 11.93
N MET A 504 -12.60 10.31 11.01
CA MET A 504 -13.80 9.75 10.40
C MET A 504 -14.52 8.88 11.44
N VAL A 505 -15.64 9.36 12.00
CA VAL A 505 -16.33 8.69 13.12
C VAL A 505 -17.50 7.82 12.68
N LYS A 506 -18.11 8.11 11.53
CA LYS A 506 -19.22 7.29 11.04
C LYS A 506 -19.31 7.32 9.52
N HIS A 507 -19.48 6.16 8.94
CA HIS A 507 -19.82 5.97 7.53
C HIS A 507 -21.17 5.27 7.44
N THR A 508 -22.05 5.73 6.56
CA THR A 508 -23.40 5.16 6.40
C THR A 508 -23.73 4.96 4.93
N ILE A 509 -24.17 3.76 4.60
CA ILE A 509 -24.77 3.41 3.32
C ILE A 509 -26.25 3.78 3.39
N LEU A 510 -26.63 4.93 2.83
CA LEU A 510 -28.01 5.45 2.88
C LEU A 510 -28.91 4.80 1.82
N SER A 511 -28.34 4.50 0.64
CA SER A 511 -28.99 3.75 -0.44
C SER A 511 -27.93 3.12 -1.34
N ASP A 512 -28.33 2.47 -2.44
CA ASP A 512 -27.39 1.89 -3.41
C ASP A 512 -26.41 2.92 -4.00
N THR A 513 -26.85 4.19 -4.08
CA THR A 513 -26.04 5.27 -4.70
C THR A 513 -25.68 6.40 -3.76
N LEU A 514 -26.15 6.41 -2.51
CA LEU A 514 -25.95 7.52 -1.58
C LEU A 514 -25.20 7.06 -0.33
N ARG A 515 -24.18 7.82 0.05
CA ARG A 515 -23.34 7.60 1.24
C ARG A 515 -23.28 8.84 2.10
N SER A 516 -23.01 8.69 3.40
CA SER A 516 -22.61 9.79 4.26
C SER A 516 -21.39 9.41 5.09
N VAL A 517 -20.54 10.39 5.32
CA VAL A 517 -19.35 10.30 6.16
C VAL A 517 -19.40 11.41 7.19
N GLU A 518 -19.37 11.07 8.48
CA GLU A 518 -19.40 12.02 9.58
C GLU A 518 -18.03 12.06 10.25
N TYR A 519 -17.56 13.26 10.58
CA TYR A 519 -16.27 13.52 11.22
C TYR A 519 -16.45 14.06 12.64
N ASP A 520 -15.44 13.91 13.49
CA ASP A 520 -15.47 14.31 14.91
C ASP A 520 -15.53 15.83 15.13
N ASN A 521 -15.18 16.62 14.10
CA ASN A 521 -15.34 18.09 14.11
C ASN A 521 -16.74 18.58 13.70
N GLY A 522 -17.70 17.65 13.55
CA GLY A 522 -19.11 17.96 13.22
C GLY A 522 -19.40 18.12 11.75
N VAL A 523 -18.41 18.00 10.87
CA VAL A 523 -18.60 18.00 9.41
C VAL A 523 -19.22 16.68 8.98
N THR A 524 -20.20 16.74 8.07
CA THR A 524 -20.77 15.59 7.37
C THR A 524 -20.67 15.81 5.87
N ILE A 525 -20.14 14.81 5.17
CA ILE A 525 -20.07 14.80 3.70
C ILE A 525 -21.05 13.75 3.19
N TYR A 526 -21.99 14.17 2.33
CA TYR A 526 -22.89 13.29 1.59
C TYR A 526 -22.36 13.09 0.19
N ILE A 527 -22.34 11.85 -0.31
CA ILE A 527 -21.80 11.49 -1.61
C ILE A 527 -22.87 10.77 -2.41
N ASN A 528 -23.24 11.33 -3.57
CA ASN A 528 -24.24 10.78 -4.47
C ASN A 528 -23.60 10.26 -5.76
N TYR A 529 -23.55 8.95 -5.93
CA TYR A 529 -23.08 8.27 -7.14
C TYR A 529 -24.16 8.15 -8.22
N GLY A 530 -25.41 8.45 -7.85
CA GLY A 530 -26.58 8.32 -8.72
C GLY A 530 -26.63 9.38 -9.82
N SER A 531 -27.41 9.11 -10.87
CA SER A 531 -27.66 10.03 -11.99
C SER A 531 -28.81 11.01 -11.73
N GLN A 532 -29.39 10.98 -10.54
CA GLN A 532 -30.47 11.88 -10.10
C GLN A 532 -30.08 12.51 -8.76
N ASP A 533 -30.60 13.71 -8.49
CA ASP A 533 -30.45 14.37 -7.20
C ASP A 533 -31.07 13.50 -6.09
N ALA A 534 -30.44 13.47 -4.94
CA ALA A 534 -30.87 12.70 -3.76
C ALA A 534 -31.11 13.63 -2.56
N GLN A 535 -31.98 13.23 -1.63
CA GLN A 535 -32.23 13.97 -0.39
C GLN A 535 -31.48 13.31 0.77
N ALA A 536 -30.65 14.07 1.48
CA ALA A 536 -29.98 13.62 2.71
C ALA A 536 -29.72 14.82 3.64
N GLY A 537 -29.80 14.59 4.96
CA GLY A 537 -29.54 15.62 5.97
C GLY A 537 -30.41 16.90 5.83
N GLY A 538 -31.61 16.78 5.27
CA GLY A 538 -32.48 17.92 4.99
C GLY A 538 -32.09 18.79 3.78
N SER A 539 -31.10 18.36 3.00
CA SER A 539 -30.58 19.07 1.83
C SER A 539 -30.60 18.19 0.59
N THR A 540 -30.51 18.83 -0.58
CA THR A 540 -30.38 18.13 -1.86
C THR A 540 -28.92 17.89 -2.19
N VAL A 541 -28.55 16.62 -2.39
CA VAL A 541 -27.23 16.22 -2.87
C VAL A 541 -27.30 16.03 -4.39
N PRO A 542 -26.61 16.85 -5.20
CA PRO A 542 -26.74 16.78 -6.66
C PRO A 542 -26.28 15.43 -7.22
N ALA A 543 -26.78 15.09 -8.40
CA ALA A 543 -26.39 13.89 -9.13
C ALA A 543 -24.87 13.86 -9.39
N LYS A 544 -24.23 12.70 -9.19
CA LYS A 544 -22.78 12.51 -9.38
C LYS A 544 -21.90 13.58 -8.71
N ALA A 545 -22.29 13.98 -7.48
CA ALA A 545 -21.62 15.03 -6.72
C ALA A 545 -21.60 14.72 -5.23
N TYR A 546 -20.99 15.60 -4.46
CA TYR A 546 -21.01 15.58 -3.00
C TYR A 546 -21.60 16.87 -2.43
N LEU A 547 -21.97 16.84 -1.16
CA LEU A 547 -22.40 17.98 -0.37
C LEU A 547 -21.73 17.94 0.99
N VAL A 548 -21.02 19.00 1.34
CA VAL A 548 -20.41 19.18 2.68
C VAL A 548 -21.36 20.02 3.53
N THR A 549 -21.65 19.57 4.76
CA THR A 549 -22.54 20.24 5.71
C THR A 549 -21.93 20.20 7.11
N GLY A 550 -22.33 21.15 7.98
CA GLY A 550 -21.81 21.27 9.34
C GLY A 550 -20.39 21.85 9.38
N GLY A 551 -19.82 21.94 10.58
CA GLY A 551 -18.55 22.58 10.87
C GLY A 551 -18.72 23.91 11.60
N ALA A 552 -17.64 24.46 12.15
CA ALA A 552 -17.64 25.62 13.06
C ALA A 552 -18.07 26.96 12.46
N ASN A 553 -18.58 27.00 11.22
CA ASN A 553 -18.96 28.22 10.49
C ASN A 553 -20.41 28.24 9.96
N GLU A 554 -21.31 27.39 10.47
CA GLU A 554 -22.76 27.55 10.26
C GLU A 554 -23.47 28.17 11.45
#